data_49c8b208c0865006f6c072dab8572bba
#
_entry.id   49c8b208c0865006f6c072dab8572bba
#
_cell.length_a   1.000
_cell.length_b   1.000
_cell.length_c   1.000
_cell.angle_alpha   90.00
_cell.angle_beta   90.00
_cell.angle_gamma   90.00
#
_symmetry.space_group_name_H-M   'P 1'
#
loop_
_entity.id
_entity.type
_entity.pdbx_description
1 polymer ?
#
loop_
_entity_poly.entity_id
_entity_poly.type
_entity_poly.pdbx_seq_one_letter_code
_entity_poly.pdbx_strand_id
1 'polypeptide(L)'
;MSNPSAQPDPHFRAKVLRRTLVAIAIFLIFFFGILIYQLYALQLRDAELYRTEAVTQQMQDTELPATRGSIYSANGKLLAKSNTVWNIIANPLQSSKNGATTAQLQEAASHIAELLGDGTTADSVFETLTATNADGELYEYRVIARGVEKPVADSIIEYSMNFRTDPAEGEEEGYRIAVLSTEQTSTRSYPYGAFLSSVLGFCNADGSGAYGLEKSYNDVLSGTPGRSIAETNVNGEVLANAEAEVYPAIDGGNLNLTIDENVQAIVEEYLTEAMDTFSVHGRGSAIVMNVNTGAILAMASVEQFDPNDPYKIYDEKMQAILDKEELDEEDVDWLKSRLGEDEVADIIADA
;
A
#
# COMPACT_ATOMS: atom_id res chain seq x y z
N MET A 1 37.48 -11.68 84.19
CA MET A 1 38.13 -10.37 83.96
C MET A 1 37.53 -9.80 82.69
N SER A 2 36.54 -8.95 82.82
CA SER A 2 35.84 -8.27 81.74
C SER A 2 36.59 -6.98 81.44
N ASN A 3 37.00 -6.86 80.18
CA ASN A 3 37.69 -5.68 79.66
C ASN A 3 36.68 -4.54 79.51
N PRO A 4 36.83 -3.36 80.05
CA PRO A 4 35.89 -2.26 79.88
C PRO A 4 36.05 -1.71 78.45
N SER A 5 34.99 -1.71 77.68
CA SER A 5 34.90 -1.06 76.40
C SER A 5 35.18 0.43 76.54
N ALA A 6 36.31 0.86 76.00
CA ALA A 6 36.70 2.28 75.94
C ALA A 6 35.64 3.02 75.10
N GLN A 7 34.82 3.84 75.77
CA GLN A 7 33.95 4.78 75.11
C GLN A 7 34.81 5.81 74.35
N PRO A 8 34.63 5.98 73.02
CA PRO A 8 35.42 6.94 72.27
C PRO A 8 35.09 8.37 72.73
N ASP A 9 36.13 9.17 72.93
CA ASP A 9 36.14 10.57 73.40
C ASP A 9 35.07 11.40 72.61
N PRO A 10 34.16 12.14 73.31
CA PRO A 10 33.11 12.92 72.68
C PRO A 10 33.66 14.00 71.73
N HIS A 11 34.87 14.53 72.00
CA HIS A 11 35.55 15.47 71.09
C HIS A 11 36.03 14.82 69.78
N PHE A 12 36.39 13.56 69.79
CA PHE A 12 36.78 12.80 68.59
C PHE A 12 35.56 12.54 67.71
N ARG A 13 34.46 12.13 68.30
CA ARG A 13 33.16 11.91 67.56
C ARG A 13 32.66 13.19 66.89
N ALA A 14 32.70 14.34 67.60
CA ALA A 14 32.28 15.62 67.04
C ALA A 14 33.18 16.06 65.85
N LYS A 15 34.52 15.81 65.95
CA LYS A 15 35.45 16.14 64.86
C LYS A 15 35.29 15.26 63.63
N VAL A 16 35.01 13.96 63.81
CA VAL A 16 34.70 13.03 62.71
C VAL A 16 33.36 13.40 62.07
N LEU A 17 32.30 13.63 62.85
CA LEU A 17 30.98 14.02 62.35
C LEU A 17 31.04 15.30 61.51
N ARG A 18 31.80 16.32 62.00
CA ARG A 18 31.98 17.57 61.24
C ARG A 18 32.74 17.37 59.94
N ARG A 19 33.74 16.49 59.89
CA ARG A 19 34.44 16.14 58.61
C ARG A 19 33.59 15.40 57.66
N THR A 20 32.78 14.43 58.12
CA THR A 20 31.82 13.69 57.25
C THR A 20 30.73 14.60 56.76
N LEU A 21 30.16 15.49 57.55
CA LEU A 21 29.14 16.45 57.08
C LEU A 21 29.73 17.43 56.05
N VAL A 22 30.97 17.93 56.24
CA VAL A 22 31.63 18.77 55.23
C VAL A 22 31.90 17.99 53.96
N ALA A 23 32.32 16.72 54.01
CA ALA A 23 32.51 15.87 52.83
C ALA A 23 31.20 15.60 52.07
N ILE A 24 30.13 15.33 52.83
CA ILE A 24 28.78 15.17 52.26
C ILE A 24 28.29 16.45 51.57
N ALA A 25 28.51 17.61 52.24
CA ALA A 25 28.11 18.89 51.66
C ALA A 25 28.87 19.22 50.37
N ILE A 26 30.18 18.94 50.30
CA ILE A 26 30.99 19.10 49.09
C ILE A 26 30.51 18.16 47.99
N PHE A 27 30.20 16.89 48.31
CA PHE A 27 29.68 15.91 47.39
C PHE A 27 28.31 16.36 46.82
N LEU A 28 27.40 16.84 47.67
CA LEU A 28 26.10 17.36 47.26
C LEU A 28 26.24 18.57 46.31
N ILE A 29 27.09 19.54 46.66
CA ILE A 29 27.35 20.74 45.84
C ILE A 29 27.89 20.32 44.46
N PHE A 30 28.84 19.38 44.44
CA PHE A 30 29.40 18.86 43.17
C PHE A 30 28.34 18.12 42.33
N PHE A 31 27.53 17.27 42.97
CA PHE A 31 26.45 16.55 42.31
C PHE A 31 25.38 17.49 41.76
N PHE A 32 24.93 18.47 42.56
CA PHE A 32 23.96 19.47 42.06
C PHE A 32 24.58 20.36 40.98
N GLY A 33 25.86 20.67 41.04
CA GLY A 33 26.57 21.41 40.00
C GLY A 33 26.54 20.66 38.63
N ILE A 34 26.76 19.34 38.66
CA ILE A 34 26.65 18.50 37.45
C ILE A 34 25.22 18.48 36.92
N LEU A 35 24.21 18.32 37.80
CA LEU A 35 22.81 18.34 37.39
C LEU A 35 22.41 19.67 36.75
N ILE A 36 22.80 20.79 37.35
CA ILE A 36 22.53 22.13 36.82
C ILE A 36 23.21 22.31 35.44
N TYR A 37 24.46 21.86 35.31
CA TYR A 37 25.17 21.91 34.02
C TYR A 37 24.49 21.05 32.96
N GLN A 38 24.02 19.86 33.33
CA GLN A 38 23.31 18.98 32.41
C GLN A 38 21.93 19.53 31.97
N LEU A 39 21.23 20.16 32.93
CA LEU A 39 19.98 20.88 32.62
C LEU A 39 20.24 22.08 31.70
N TYR A 40 21.29 22.85 31.95
CA TYR A 40 21.70 23.96 31.09
C TYR A 40 22.05 23.48 29.67
N ALA A 41 22.81 22.40 29.57
CA ALA A 41 23.16 21.82 28.27
C ALA A 41 21.89 21.37 27.47
N LEU A 42 21.00 20.63 28.12
CA LEU A 42 19.76 20.14 27.53
C LEU A 42 18.76 21.24 27.15
N GLN A 43 18.57 22.24 28.05
CA GLN A 43 17.51 23.24 27.89
C GLN A 43 17.92 24.50 27.13
N LEU A 44 19.21 24.81 27.06
CA LEU A 44 19.68 26.06 26.43
C LEU A 44 20.69 25.83 25.31
N ARG A 45 21.65 24.91 25.48
CA ARG A 45 22.68 24.70 24.48
C ARG A 45 22.18 23.80 23.33
N ASP A 46 21.52 22.71 23.67
CA ASP A 46 21.09 21.67 22.70
C ASP A 46 19.57 21.70 22.47
N ALA A 47 18.87 22.71 23.01
CA ALA A 47 17.42 22.85 22.93
C ALA A 47 16.87 22.91 21.49
N GLU A 48 17.57 23.62 20.59
CA GLU A 48 17.19 23.73 19.18
C GLU A 48 17.32 22.38 18.45
N LEU A 49 18.39 21.62 18.77
CA LEU A 49 18.62 20.30 18.19
C LEU A 49 17.49 19.34 18.58
N TYR A 50 17.20 19.23 19.87
CA TYR A 50 16.14 18.35 20.38
C TYR A 50 14.75 18.78 19.93
N ARG A 51 14.53 20.10 19.81
CA ARG A 51 13.27 20.62 19.28
C ARG A 51 13.09 20.27 17.80
N THR A 52 14.15 20.38 17.01
CA THR A 52 14.11 20.02 15.58
C THR A 52 13.91 18.50 15.39
N GLU A 53 14.61 17.69 16.20
CA GLU A 53 14.44 16.23 16.18
C GLU A 53 13.02 15.84 16.63
N ALA A 54 12.48 16.45 17.68
CA ALA A 54 11.13 16.19 18.15
C ALA A 54 10.08 16.57 17.09
N VAL A 55 10.21 17.74 16.47
CA VAL A 55 9.35 18.19 15.38
C VAL A 55 9.44 17.24 14.20
N THR A 56 10.63 16.81 13.79
CA THR A 56 10.83 15.87 12.69
C THR A 56 10.22 14.49 12.97
N GLN A 57 10.28 14.02 14.21
CA GLN A 57 9.65 12.76 14.64
C GLN A 57 8.13 12.85 14.78
N GLN A 58 7.59 14.05 15.00
CA GLN A 58 6.16 14.30 15.16
C GLN A 58 5.47 14.70 13.83
N MET A 59 6.23 15.07 12.80
CA MET A 59 5.68 15.38 11.49
C MET A 59 5.53 14.11 10.65
N GLN A 60 4.30 13.78 10.33
CA GLN A 60 3.98 12.76 9.35
C GLN A 60 3.75 13.41 8.00
N ASP A 61 4.59 13.04 7.03
CA ASP A 61 4.44 13.42 5.62
C ASP A 61 3.64 12.30 4.92
N THR A 62 2.41 12.62 4.55
CA THR A 62 1.53 11.68 3.84
C THR A 62 1.38 12.14 2.41
N GLU A 63 1.73 11.29 1.47
CA GLU A 63 1.55 11.53 0.05
C GLU A 63 0.07 11.55 -0.31
N LEU A 64 -0.37 12.59 -1.03
CA LEU A 64 -1.71 12.71 -1.58
C LEU A 64 -1.65 12.29 -3.05
N PRO A 65 -2.25 11.15 -3.42
CA PRO A 65 -2.17 10.66 -4.79
C PRO A 65 -2.86 11.62 -5.75
N ALA A 66 -2.21 11.90 -6.89
CA ALA A 66 -2.82 12.61 -8.00
C ALA A 66 -3.78 11.67 -8.74
N THR A 67 -4.89 12.23 -9.26
CA THR A 67 -5.78 11.48 -10.14
C THR A 67 -5.16 11.34 -11.52
N ARG A 68 -4.98 10.10 -12.00
CA ARG A 68 -4.47 9.87 -13.35
C ARG A 68 -5.47 10.33 -14.40
N GLY A 69 -5.00 11.07 -15.41
CA GLY A 69 -5.81 11.64 -16.49
C GLY A 69 -6.58 10.57 -17.29
N SER A 70 -7.72 10.93 -17.82
CA SER A 70 -8.58 10.06 -18.60
C SER A 70 -8.16 10.01 -20.07
N ILE A 71 -8.49 8.92 -20.76
CA ILE A 71 -8.26 8.77 -22.21
C ILE A 71 -9.62 8.74 -22.92
N TYR A 72 -9.76 9.56 -23.94
CA TYR A 72 -10.97 9.72 -24.73
C TYR A 72 -10.75 9.42 -26.21
N SER A 73 -11.77 8.89 -26.88
CA SER A 73 -11.82 8.77 -28.36
C SER A 73 -11.96 10.14 -29.02
N ALA A 74 -11.87 10.18 -30.33
CA ALA A 74 -12.11 11.38 -31.13
C ALA A 74 -13.50 12.01 -30.91
N ASN A 75 -14.50 11.17 -30.60
CA ASN A 75 -15.89 11.57 -30.33
C ASN A 75 -16.17 11.86 -28.86
N GLY A 76 -15.13 11.86 -28.00
CA GLY A 76 -15.25 12.14 -26.58
C GLY A 76 -15.75 10.96 -25.74
N LYS A 77 -15.75 9.74 -26.28
CA LYS A 77 -16.08 8.53 -25.51
C LYS A 77 -14.96 8.17 -24.58
N LEU A 78 -15.27 7.88 -23.32
CA LEU A 78 -14.31 7.55 -22.28
C LEU A 78 -13.77 6.14 -22.48
N LEU A 79 -12.46 6.01 -22.75
CA LEU A 79 -11.79 4.74 -23.00
C LEU A 79 -11.04 4.20 -21.77
N ALA A 80 -10.47 5.11 -20.97
CA ALA A 80 -9.82 4.76 -19.72
C ALA A 80 -10.01 5.87 -18.69
N LYS A 81 -10.27 5.50 -17.43
CA LYS A 81 -10.39 6.42 -16.30
C LYS A 81 -9.79 5.84 -15.04
N SER A 82 -9.46 6.70 -14.10
CA SER A 82 -9.09 6.30 -12.74
C SER A 82 -10.27 6.43 -11.80
N ASN A 83 -10.50 5.41 -10.99
CA ASN A 83 -11.47 5.43 -9.90
C ASN A 83 -10.72 5.50 -8.58
N THR A 84 -11.19 6.34 -7.68
CA THR A 84 -10.67 6.39 -6.30
C THR A 84 -11.16 5.16 -5.54
N VAL A 85 -10.25 4.44 -4.94
CA VAL A 85 -10.49 3.22 -4.18
C VAL A 85 -9.65 3.26 -2.89
N TRP A 86 -9.87 2.30 -2.01
CA TRP A 86 -9.16 2.23 -0.72
C TRP A 86 -8.50 0.86 -0.54
N ASN A 87 -7.28 0.88 -0.04
CA ASN A 87 -6.65 -0.32 0.50
C ASN A 87 -7.03 -0.46 1.97
N ILE A 88 -7.37 -1.66 2.40
CA ILE A 88 -7.61 -2.01 3.80
C ILE A 88 -6.31 -2.55 4.39
N ILE A 89 -5.85 -1.89 5.45
CA ILE A 89 -4.57 -2.17 6.08
C ILE A 89 -4.80 -2.66 7.50
N ALA A 90 -4.15 -3.74 7.88
CA ALA A 90 -4.12 -4.26 9.23
C ALA A 90 -2.82 -3.88 9.95
N ASN A 91 -2.93 -3.67 11.26
CA ASN A 91 -1.80 -3.59 12.17
C ASN A 91 -1.84 -4.75 13.17
N PRO A 92 -1.29 -5.94 12.82
CA PRO A 92 -1.24 -7.11 13.69
C PRO A 92 -0.58 -6.86 15.04
N LEU A 93 0.54 -6.11 15.06
CA LEU A 93 1.26 -5.79 16.27
C LEU A 93 0.39 -5.00 17.27
N GLN A 94 -0.33 -3.98 16.78
CA GLN A 94 -1.18 -3.16 17.63
C GLN A 94 -2.41 -3.95 18.13
N SER A 95 -2.99 -4.81 17.29
CA SER A 95 -4.08 -5.70 17.68
C SER A 95 -3.65 -6.63 18.83
N SER A 96 -2.46 -7.19 18.75
CA SER A 96 -1.87 -8.02 19.81
C SER A 96 -1.60 -7.23 21.09
N LYS A 97 -1.03 -6.01 20.99
CA LYS A 97 -0.81 -5.11 22.15
C LYS A 97 -2.12 -4.74 22.85
N ASN A 98 -3.21 -4.63 22.10
CA ASN A 98 -4.55 -4.37 22.61
C ASN A 98 -5.19 -5.60 23.29
N GLY A 99 -4.51 -6.76 23.31
CA GLY A 99 -4.97 -7.97 23.95
C GLY A 99 -5.98 -8.78 23.13
N ALA A 100 -5.99 -8.61 21.81
CA ALA A 100 -6.84 -9.41 20.91
C ALA A 100 -6.55 -10.91 21.03
N THR A 101 -7.57 -11.71 21.24
CA THR A 101 -7.46 -13.18 21.27
C THR A 101 -7.57 -13.77 19.86
N THR A 102 -7.00 -14.96 19.66
CA THR A 102 -7.10 -15.69 18.39
C THR A 102 -8.56 -15.89 17.94
N ALA A 103 -9.46 -16.22 18.89
CA ALA A 103 -10.87 -16.40 18.58
C ALA A 103 -11.55 -15.11 18.10
N GLN A 104 -11.24 -13.97 18.72
CA GLN A 104 -11.76 -12.66 18.33
C GLN A 104 -11.20 -12.22 16.95
N LEU A 105 -9.92 -12.49 16.67
CA LEU A 105 -9.33 -12.18 15.35
C LEU A 105 -9.95 -13.08 14.26
N GLN A 106 -10.33 -14.30 14.57
CA GLN A 106 -10.99 -15.19 13.63
C GLN A 106 -12.44 -14.75 13.35
N GLU A 107 -13.16 -14.25 14.38
CA GLU A 107 -14.47 -13.62 14.21
C GLU A 107 -14.36 -12.36 13.33
N ALA A 108 -13.40 -11.48 13.62
CA ALA A 108 -13.12 -10.30 12.81
C ALA A 108 -12.81 -10.67 11.36
N ALA A 109 -11.96 -11.67 11.14
CA ALA A 109 -11.59 -12.13 9.81
C ALA A 109 -12.81 -12.63 9.02
N SER A 110 -13.70 -13.37 9.66
CA SER A 110 -14.93 -13.87 9.03
C SER A 110 -15.85 -12.74 8.61
N HIS A 111 -16.04 -11.73 9.46
CA HIS A 111 -16.88 -10.58 9.15
C HIS A 111 -16.28 -9.67 8.08
N ILE A 112 -14.96 -9.44 8.13
CA ILE A 112 -14.26 -8.66 7.10
C ILE A 112 -14.34 -9.36 5.74
N ALA A 113 -14.16 -10.69 5.70
CA ALA A 113 -14.29 -11.47 4.48
C ALA A 113 -15.70 -11.41 3.89
N GLU A 114 -16.73 -11.43 4.75
CA GLU A 114 -18.14 -11.27 4.32
C GLU A 114 -18.38 -9.87 3.70
N LEU A 115 -17.85 -8.81 4.28
CA LEU A 115 -17.98 -7.45 3.76
C LEU A 115 -17.21 -7.24 2.45
N LEU A 116 -16.03 -7.85 2.31
CA LEU A 116 -15.22 -7.76 1.08
C LEU A 116 -15.85 -8.55 -0.06
N GLY A 117 -16.45 -9.70 0.20
CA GLY A 117 -16.96 -10.58 -0.86
C GLY A 117 -15.83 -11.09 -1.77
N ASP A 118 -16.03 -11.04 -3.06
CA ASP A 118 -15.07 -11.24 -4.17
C ASP A 118 -14.00 -12.35 -3.97
N GLY A 119 -14.42 -13.51 -3.40
CA GLY A 119 -13.53 -14.65 -3.20
C GLY A 119 -12.51 -14.51 -2.05
N THR A 120 -12.55 -13.42 -1.30
CA THR A 120 -11.73 -13.27 -0.09
C THR A 120 -12.20 -14.22 0.98
N THR A 121 -11.31 -15.10 1.47
CA THR A 121 -11.64 -16.09 2.49
C THR A 121 -11.32 -15.57 3.89
N ALA A 122 -12.09 -16.03 4.89
CA ALA A 122 -11.82 -15.70 6.29
C ALA A 122 -10.41 -16.15 6.73
N ASP A 123 -9.92 -17.25 6.19
CA ASP A 123 -8.59 -17.78 6.51
C ASP A 123 -7.48 -16.85 5.98
N SER A 124 -7.62 -16.32 4.77
CA SER A 124 -6.65 -15.35 4.19
C SER A 124 -6.61 -14.05 4.99
N VAL A 125 -7.77 -13.54 5.41
CA VAL A 125 -7.85 -12.34 6.26
C VAL A 125 -7.23 -12.62 7.64
N PHE A 126 -7.52 -13.78 8.23
CA PHE A 126 -6.96 -14.18 9.52
C PHE A 126 -5.44 -14.34 9.47
N GLU A 127 -4.90 -14.96 8.42
CA GLU A 127 -3.45 -15.04 8.18
C GLU A 127 -2.81 -13.66 8.13
N THR A 128 -3.47 -12.71 7.45
CA THR A 128 -2.99 -11.32 7.37
C THR A 128 -3.04 -10.61 8.73
N LEU A 129 -4.10 -10.83 9.53
CA LEU A 129 -4.26 -10.25 10.87
C LEU A 129 -3.28 -10.82 11.91
N THR A 130 -2.69 -11.99 11.64
CA THR A 130 -1.75 -12.67 12.53
C THR A 130 -0.35 -12.82 11.93
N ALA A 131 -0.07 -12.14 10.80
CA ALA A 131 1.17 -12.29 10.06
C ALA A 131 2.40 -11.86 10.87
N THR A 132 3.45 -12.68 10.79
CA THR A 132 4.75 -12.43 11.43
C THR A 132 5.87 -12.36 10.39
N ASN A 133 6.93 -11.64 10.71
CA ASN A 133 8.16 -11.59 9.92
C ASN A 133 9.00 -12.88 10.12
N ALA A 134 10.15 -12.96 9.45
CA ALA A 134 11.06 -14.10 9.55
C ALA A 134 11.63 -14.31 10.98
N ASP A 135 11.63 -13.27 11.81
CA ASP A 135 12.10 -13.30 13.20
C ASP A 135 10.98 -13.66 14.19
N GLY A 136 9.74 -13.87 13.70
CA GLY A 136 8.56 -14.21 14.49
C GLY A 136 7.87 -12.99 15.13
N GLU A 137 8.22 -11.78 14.74
CA GLU A 137 7.58 -10.55 15.21
C GLU A 137 6.39 -10.19 14.33
N LEU A 138 5.30 -9.71 14.94
CA LEU A 138 4.10 -9.27 14.22
C LEU A 138 4.36 -8.02 13.38
N TYR A 139 3.79 -7.98 12.19
CA TYR A 139 3.87 -6.80 11.35
C TYR A 139 3.05 -5.62 11.89
N GLU A 140 3.54 -4.40 11.65
CA GLU A 140 2.79 -3.17 11.91
C GLU A 140 1.90 -2.76 10.73
N TYR A 141 2.22 -3.25 9.53
CA TYR A 141 1.54 -2.91 8.29
C TYR A 141 1.38 -4.15 7.40
N ARG A 142 0.13 -4.52 7.11
CA ARG A 142 -0.22 -5.58 6.16
C ARG A 142 -1.48 -5.22 5.41
N VAL A 143 -1.47 -5.37 4.10
CA VAL A 143 -2.63 -5.11 3.26
C VAL A 143 -3.55 -6.33 3.26
N ILE A 144 -4.80 -6.16 3.72
CA ILE A 144 -5.86 -7.19 3.66
C ILE A 144 -6.47 -7.24 2.26
N ALA A 145 -6.88 -6.07 1.75
CA ALA A 145 -7.51 -5.96 0.44
C ALA A 145 -7.10 -4.66 -0.25
N ARG A 146 -7.01 -4.71 -1.57
CA ARG A 146 -6.70 -3.56 -2.42
C ARG A 146 -7.90 -3.21 -3.28
N GLY A 147 -8.01 -1.91 -3.64
CA GLY A 147 -9.01 -1.48 -4.62
C GLY A 147 -10.46 -1.54 -4.12
N VAL A 148 -10.68 -1.47 -2.83
CA VAL A 148 -12.01 -1.55 -2.20
C VAL A 148 -12.77 -0.25 -2.41
N GLU A 149 -14.06 -0.33 -2.75
CA GLU A 149 -14.92 0.84 -2.87
C GLU A 149 -15.17 1.49 -1.52
N LYS A 150 -15.34 2.82 -1.53
CA LYS A 150 -15.52 3.61 -0.29
C LYS A 150 -16.59 3.07 0.67
N PRO A 151 -17.82 2.74 0.23
CA PRO A 151 -18.86 2.25 1.14
C PRO A 151 -18.46 0.98 1.90
N VAL A 152 -17.76 0.05 1.23
CA VAL A 152 -17.28 -1.19 1.84
C VAL A 152 -16.13 -0.90 2.81
N ALA A 153 -15.18 -0.05 2.40
CA ALA A 153 -14.07 0.37 3.23
C ALA A 153 -14.57 1.07 4.52
N ASP A 154 -15.53 1.99 4.40
CA ASP A 154 -16.13 2.69 5.54
C ASP A 154 -16.82 1.70 6.49
N SER A 155 -17.55 0.69 5.97
CA SER A 155 -18.21 -0.35 6.78
C SER A 155 -17.20 -1.22 7.55
N ILE A 156 -16.08 -1.58 6.93
CA ILE A 156 -15.01 -2.35 7.57
C ILE A 156 -14.35 -1.54 8.69
N ILE A 157 -14.10 -0.26 8.47
CA ILE A 157 -13.53 0.63 9.49
C ILE A 157 -14.51 0.86 10.64
N GLU A 158 -15.79 1.08 10.34
CA GLU A 158 -16.83 1.21 11.37
C GLU A 158 -16.91 -0.05 12.24
N TYR A 159 -16.88 -1.23 11.61
CA TYR A 159 -16.81 -2.50 12.35
C TYR A 159 -15.56 -2.55 13.25
N SER A 160 -14.37 -2.27 12.71
CA SER A 160 -13.10 -2.25 13.47
C SER A 160 -13.14 -1.28 14.65
N MET A 161 -13.79 -0.12 14.50
CA MET A 161 -13.92 0.87 15.57
C MET A 161 -14.85 0.41 16.69
N ASN A 162 -15.88 -0.37 16.36
CA ASN A 162 -16.90 -0.85 17.29
C ASN A 162 -16.54 -2.20 17.91
N PHE A 163 -15.69 -3.00 17.27
CA PHE A 163 -15.26 -4.31 17.76
C PHE A 163 -14.08 -4.17 18.74
N ARG A 164 -14.42 -4.07 20.03
CA ARG A 164 -13.48 -3.73 21.11
C ARG A 164 -13.43 -4.82 22.18
N THR A 165 -12.32 -4.82 22.93
CA THR A 165 -12.19 -5.61 24.18
C THR A 165 -13.14 -5.05 25.25
N ASP A 166 -13.41 -5.82 26.28
CA ASP A 166 -14.06 -5.27 27.47
C ASP A 166 -13.16 -4.19 28.10
N PRO A 167 -13.75 -3.07 28.59
CA PRO A 167 -12.98 -2.02 29.24
C PRO A 167 -12.25 -2.55 30.48
N ALA A 168 -10.99 -2.12 30.66
CA ALA A 168 -10.25 -2.41 31.88
C ALA A 168 -10.81 -1.60 33.07
N GLU A 169 -10.53 -2.04 34.32
CA GLU A 169 -11.05 -1.38 35.51
C GLU A 169 -10.57 0.08 35.59
N GLY A 170 -11.48 1.03 35.39
CA GLY A 170 -11.23 2.48 35.39
C GLY A 170 -11.13 3.11 33.99
N GLU A 171 -11.30 2.35 32.93
CA GLU A 171 -11.39 2.84 31.55
C GLU A 171 -12.86 2.93 31.10
N GLU A 172 -13.19 3.93 30.26
CA GLU A 172 -14.55 4.13 29.73
C GLU A 172 -14.80 3.23 28.51
N GLU A 173 -13.77 2.90 27.74
CA GLU A 173 -13.87 2.09 26.52
C GLU A 173 -12.72 1.08 26.43
N GLY A 174 -13.00 -0.10 25.85
CA GLY A 174 -12.00 -1.11 25.55
C GLY A 174 -11.16 -0.76 24.29
N TYR A 175 -10.09 -1.49 24.08
CA TYR A 175 -9.20 -1.31 22.92
C TYR A 175 -9.75 -2.04 21.69
N ARG A 176 -9.48 -1.51 20.49
CA ARG A 176 -9.86 -2.17 19.22
C ARG A 176 -9.18 -3.53 19.07
N ILE A 177 -9.96 -4.56 18.77
CA ILE A 177 -9.49 -5.95 18.60
C ILE A 177 -8.75 -6.07 17.26
N ALA A 178 -9.40 -5.75 16.16
CA ALA A 178 -8.77 -5.69 14.85
C ALA A 178 -8.45 -4.22 14.52
N VAL A 179 -7.17 -3.84 14.62
CA VAL A 179 -6.75 -2.47 14.31
C VAL A 179 -6.55 -2.35 12.81
N LEU A 180 -7.53 -1.70 12.18
CA LEU A 180 -7.57 -1.46 10.75
C LEU A 180 -7.47 0.04 10.44
N SER A 181 -6.90 0.32 9.28
CA SER A 181 -6.87 1.66 8.66
C SER A 181 -7.12 1.55 7.17
N THR A 182 -7.44 2.68 6.54
CA THR A 182 -7.59 2.76 5.09
C THR A 182 -6.57 3.71 4.50
N GLU A 183 -6.08 3.36 3.33
CA GLU A 183 -5.23 4.20 2.51
C GLU A 183 -5.91 4.45 1.18
N GLN A 184 -6.13 5.73 0.85
CA GLN A 184 -6.73 6.11 -0.42
C GLN A 184 -5.73 5.84 -1.55
N THR A 185 -6.18 5.17 -2.58
CA THR A 185 -5.41 4.89 -3.79
C THR A 185 -6.30 5.06 -5.02
N SER A 186 -5.77 4.83 -6.20
CA SER A 186 -6.56 4.83 -7.43
C SER A 186 -6.34 3.55 -8.21
N THR A 187 -7.41 3.04 -8.80
CA THR A 187 -7.33 1.94 -9.75
C THR A 187 -7.72 2.39 -11.14
N ARG A 188 -7.05 1.87 -12.16
CA ARG A 188 -7.35 2.16 -13.55
C ARG A 188 -8.49 1.28 -14.02
N SER A 189 -9.45 1.86 -14.71
CA SER A 189 -10.61 1.15 -15.25
C SER A 189 -10.73 1.40 -16.74
N TYR A 190 -10.97 0.33 -17.50
CA TYR A 190 -11.16 0.33 -18.93
C TYR A 190 -12.59 -0.19 -19.22
N PRO A 191 -13.57 0.71 -19.38
CA PRO A 191 -15.00 0.34 -19.42
C PRO A 191 -15.38 -0.60 -20.57
N TYR A 192 -14.56 -0.68 -21.59
CA TYR A 192 -14.83 -1.52 -22.79
C TYR A 192 -13.98 -2.78 -22.82
N GLY A 193 -13.33 -3.16 -21.71
CA GLY A 193 -12.53 -4.38 -21.62
C GLY A 193 -11.45 -4.47 -22.70
N ALA A 194 -11.45 -5.53 -23.48
CA ALA A 194 -10.44 -5.81 -24.50
C ALA A 194 -10.41 -4.82 -25.68
N PHE A 195 -11.45 -3.99 -25.85
CA PHE A 195 -11.53 -3.03 -26.94
C PHE A 195 -10.34 -2.05 -26.91
N LEU A 196 -9.62 -1.97 -28.03
CA LEU A 196 -8.44 -1.12 -28.21
C LEU A 196 -7.29 -1.42 -27.23
N SER A 197 -7.28 -2.60 -26.59
CA SER A 197 -6.34 -2.94 -25.50
C SER A 197 -4.88 -2.85 -25.90
N SER A 198 -4.52 -3.33 -27.10
CA SER A 198 -3.15 -3.29 -27.63
C SER A 198 -2.61 -1.87 -27.82
N VAL A 199 -3.50 -0.88 -28.02
CA VAL A 199 -3.15 0.53 -28.17
C VAL A 199 -3.16 1.26 -26.84
N LEU A 200 -4.25 1.12 -26.07
CA LEU A 200 -4.36 1.73 -24.74
C LEU A 200 -3.27 1.22 -23.82
N GLY A 201 -3.04 -0.08 -23.82
CA GLY A 201 -2.18 -0.72 -22.84
C GLY A 201 -2.85 -0.84 -21.48
N PHE A 202 -2.07 -0.95 -20.43
CA PHE A 202 -2.54 -1.08 -19.05
C PHE A 202 -1.58 -0.43 -18.06
N CYS A 203 -2.06 -0.24 -16.84
CA CYS A 203 -1.28 0.22 -15.71
C CYS A 203 -0.97 -0.92 -14.74
N ASN A 204 0.20 -0.84 -14.09
CA ASN A 204 0.55 -1.71 -12.97
C ASN A 204 -0.28 -1.39 -11.73
N ALA A 205 -0.16 -2.23 -10.71
CA ALA A 205 -0.83 -2.05 -9.43
C ALA A 205 -0.43 -0.76 -8.68
N ASP A 206 0.74 -0.19 -8.99
CA ASP A 206 1.22 1.09 -8.47
C ASP A 206 0.68 2.31 -9.24
N GLY A 207 -0.17 2.10 -10.26
CA GLY A 207 -0.74 3.14 -11.10
C GLY A 207 0.18 3.65 -12.21
N SER A 208 1.39 3.11 -12.37
CA SER A 208 2.29 3.44 -13.48
C SER A 208 1.88 2.75 -14.78
N GLY A 209 2.05 3.43 -15.91
CA GLY A 209 1.76 2.85 -17.23
C GLY A 209 2.78 1.77 -17.62
N ALA A 210 2.31 0.53 -17.81
CA ALA A 210 3.16 -0.61 -18.14
C ALA A 210 3.32 -0.82 -19.65
N TYR A 211 2.28 -0.58 -20.43
CA TYR A 211 2.23 -0.83 -21.86
C TYR A 211 1.40 0.21 -22.61
N GLY A 212 1.56 0.27 -23.94
CA GLY A 212 0.75 1.08 -24.84
C GLY A 212 0.83 2.59 -24.60
N LEU A 213 -0.30 3.28 -24.81
CA LEU A 213 -0.43 4.72 -24.56
C LEU A 213 -0.27 5.07 -23.08
N GLU A 214 -0.72 4.20 -22.18
CA GLU A 214 -0.54 4.38 -20.75
C GLU A 214 0.93 4.53 -20.38
N LYS A 215 1.82 3.75 -20.98
CA LYS A 215 3.28 3.87 -20.80
C LYS A 215 3.86 5.06 -21.53
N SER A 216 3.50 5.23 -22.80
CA SER A 216 4.10 6.25 -23.67
C SER A 216 3.81 7.68 -23.21
N TYR A 217 2.65 7.89 -22.58
CA TYR A 217 2.19 9.18 -22.05
C TYR A 217 2.11 9.19 -20.53
N ASN A 218 2.87 8.30 -19.87
CA ASN A 218 2.82 8.18 -18.43
C ASN A 218 3.06 9.52 -17.71
N ASP A 219 4.07 10.29 -18.14
CA ASP A 219 4.42 11.59 -17.54
C ASP A 219 3.30 12.62 -17.64
N VAL A 220 2.47 12.54 -18.69
CA VAL A 220 1.31 13.44 -18.87
C VAL A 220 0.13 12.95 -18.05
N LEU A 221 -0.11 11.63 -18.05
CA LEU A 221 -1.27 11.02 -17.42
C LEU A 221 -1.16 10.93 -15.90
N SER A 222 0.04 10.69 -15.32
CA SER A 222 0.21 10.43 -13.88
C SER A 222 -0.05 11.63 -12.99
N GLY A 223 0.14 12.86 -13.51
CA GLY A 223 0.09 14.07 -12.69
C GLY A 223 1.28 14.18 -11.74
N THR A 224 1.12 15.02 -10.72
CA THR A 224 2.13 15.22 -9.67
C THR A 224 1.45 15.01 -8.32
N PRO A 225 1.90 14.06 -7.50
CA PRO A 225 1.32 13.84 -6.19
C PRO A 225 1.50 15.07 -5.30
N GLY A 226 0.51 15.31 -4.46
CA GLY A 226 0.57 16.27 -3.37
C GLY A 226 1.12 15.64 -2.10
N ARG A 227 1.19 16.42 -1.05
CA ARG A 227 1.55 15.91 0.28
C ARG A 227 0.84 16.69 1.38
N SER A 228 0.58 16.00 2.47
CA SER A 228 0.02 16.57 3.69
C SER A 228 1.01 16.35 4.81
N ILE A 229 1.49 17.43 5.40
CA ILE A 229 2.39 17.40 6.55
C ILE A 229 1.57 17.76 7.79
N ALA A 230 1.40 16.81 8.70
CA ALA A 230 0.63 17.02 9.92
C ALA A 230 1.43 16.60 11.15
N GLU A 231 1.22 17.30 12.26
CA GLU A 231 1.77 16.87 13.55
C GLU A 231 0.97 15.68 14.09
N THR A 232 1.68 14.60 14.44
CA THR A 232 1.11 13.38 15.00
C THR A 232 1.55 13.16 16.43
N ASN A 233 0.73 12.42 17.19
CA ASN A 233 1.14 11.92 18.50
C ASN A 233 2.06 10.69 18.37
N VAL A 234 2.56 10.18 19.51
CA VAL A 234 3.44 9.00 19.59
C VAL A 234 2.80 7.74 18.96
N ASN A 235 1.48 7.72 18.80
CA ASN A 235 0.72 6.63 18.20
C ASN A 235 0.45 6.82 16.69
N GLY A 236 0.96 7.90 16.09
CA GLY A 236 0.75 8.22 14.68
C GLY A 236 -0.62 8.85 14.35
N GLU A 237 -1.38 9.27 15.37
CA GLU A 237 -2.67 9.95 15.15
C GLU A 237 -2.45 11.46 15.02
N VAL A 238 -3.08 12.06 14.02
CA VAL A 238 -3.01 13.52 13.81
C VAL A 238 -3.60 14.25 15.03
N LEU A 239 -2.85 15.20 15.58
CA LEU A 239 -3.30 15.99 16.71
C LEU A 239 -4.52 16.85 16.33
N ALA A 240 -5.57 16.81 17.12
CA ALA A 240 -6.85 17.48 16.84
C ALA A 240 -6.74 19.02 16.66
N ASN A 241 -5.63 19.63 17.09
CA ASN A 241 -5.36 21.07 16.97
C ASN A 241 -4.17 21.37 16.02
N ALA A 242 -3.64 20.36 15.31
CA ALA A 242 -2.55 20.58 14.37
C ALA A 242 -3.11 21.16 13.06
N GLU A 243 -2.56 22.29 12.62
CA GLU A 243 -2.80 22.77 11.26
C GLU A 243 -1.95 21.91 10.30
N ALA A 244 -2.62 21.05 9.52
CA ALA A 244 -1.94 20.31 8.47
C ALA A 244 -1.54 21.27 7.33
N GLU A 245 -0.28 21.26 6.96
CA GLU A 245 0.17 21.97 5.76
C GLU A 245 -0.07 21.07 4.55
N VAL A 246 -1.06 21.43 3.72
CA VAL A 246 -1.48 20.64 2.57
C VAL A 246 -0.96 21.25 1.28
N TYR A 247 -0.13 20.50 0.59
CA TYR A 247 0.27 20.79 -0.80
C TYR A 247 -0.61 19.93 -1.72
N PRO A 248 -1.58 20.55 -2.44
CA PRO A 248 -2.53 19.77 -3.24
C PRO A 248 -1.83 19.02 -4.37
N ALA A 249 -2.35 17.84 -4.70
CA ALA A 249 -1.94 17.11 -5.89
C ALA A 249 -2.34 17.88 -7.16
N ILE A 250 -1.58 17.71 -8.23
CA ILE A 250 -1.90 18.20 -9.58
C ILE A 250 -2.29 16.99 -10.40
N ASP A 251 -3.57 16.91 -10.76
CA ASP A 251 -4.10 15.79 -11.55
C ASP A 251 -3.44 15.70 -12.93
N GLY A 252 -3.38 14.48 -13.45
CA GLY A 252 -2.84 14.20 -14.77
C GLY A 252 -3.66 14.80 -15.90
N GLY A 253 -2.98 15.10 -17.00
CA GLY A 253 -3.60 15.60 -18.23
C GLY A 253 -4.41 14.51 -18.94
N ASN A 254 -5.54 14.89 -19.53
CA ASN A 254 -6.36 13.97 -20.33
C ASN A 254 -5.78 13.82 -21.74
N LEU A 255 -5.88 12.61 -22.31
CA LEU A 255 -5.54 12.34 -23.70
C LEU A 255 -6.81 12.26 -24.55
N ASN A 256 -6.85 13.04 -25.64
CA ASN A 256 -7.87 12.91 -26.67
C ASN A 256 -7.24 12.28 -27.90
N LEU A 257 -7.67 11.07 -28.23
CA LEU A 257 -7.15 10.31 -29.36
C LEU A 257 -7.81 10.79 -30.66
N THR A 258 -7.16 10.52 -31.78
CA THR A 258 -7.76 10.65 -33.11
C THR A 258 -8.56 9.43 -33.54
N ILE A 259 -8.53 8.37 -32.71
CA ILE A 259 -9.24 7.12 -32.97
C ILE A 259 -10.74 7.34 -32.78
N ASP A 260 -11.50 7.00 -33.85
CA ASP A 260 -12.96 6.95 -33.84
C ASP A 260 -13.40 5.54 -33.38
N GLU A 261 -14.14 5.46 -32.27
CA GLU A 261 -14.55 4.18 -31.71
C GLU A 261 -15.46 3.37 -32.62
N ASN A 262 -16.24 4.01 -33.51
CA ASN A 262 -17.08 3.30 -34.42
C ASN A 262 -16.25 2.66 -35.57
N VAL A 263 -15.29 3.40 -36.09
CA VAL A 263 -14.36 2.87 -37.11
C VAL A 263 -13.51 1.76 -36.49
N GLN A 264 -13.02 1.96 -35.26
CA GLN A 264 -12.25 0.95 -34.53
C GLN A 264 -13.03 -0.35 -34.34
N ALA A 265 -14.27 -0.26 -33.86
CA ALA A 265 -15.13 -1.44 -33.67
C ALA A 265 -15.35 -2.24 -34.97
N ILE A 266 -15.64 -1.54 -36.08
CA ILE A 266 -15.80 -2.17 -37.39
C ILE A 266 -14.50 -2.87 -37.82
N VAL A 267 -13.36 -2.23 -37.63
CA VAL A 267 -12.07 -2.80 -38.02
C VAL A 267 -11.72 -4.03 -37.17
N GLU A 268 -11.96 -3.99 -35.86
CA GLU A 268 -11.75 -5.15 -34.99
C GLU A 268 -12.65 -6.34 -35.38
N GLU A 269 -13.92 -6.08 -35.60
CA GLU A 269 -14.89 -7.12 -36.01
C GLU A 269 -14.46 -7.80 -37.32
N TYR A 270 -14.21 -7.02 -38.36
CA TYR A 270 -13.87 -7.60 -39.69
C TYR A 270 -12.46 -8.20 -39.71
N LEU A 271 -11.51 -7.70 -38.90
CA LEU A 271 -10.19 -8.32 -38.76
C LEU A 271 -10.30 -9.70 -38.13
N THR A 272 -11.10 -9.83 -37.07
CA THR A 272 -11.36 -11.12 -36.40
C THR A 272 -12.06 -12.09 -37.36
N GLU A 273 -13.13 -11.65 -38.03
CA GLU A 273 -13.85 -12.47 -39.04
C GLU A 273 -12.94 -12.95 -40.17
N ALA A 274 -12.04 -12.07 -40.64
CA ALA A 274 -11.09 -12.44 -41.69
C ALA A 274 -10.08 -13.49 -41.21
N MET A 275 -9.56 -13.37 -40.00
CA MET A 275 -8.62 -14.33 -39.43
C MET A 275 -9.27 -15.71 -39.26
N ASP A 276 -10.51 -15.75 -38.77
CA ASP A 276 -11.28 -16.99 -38.62
C ASP A 276 -11.58 -17.64 -39.97
N THR A 277 -12.07 -16.84 -40.93
CA THR A 277 -12.44 -17.32 -42.26
C THR A 277 -11.27 -17.92 -43.02
N PHE A 278 -10.10 -17.30 -42.92
CA PHE A 278 -8.89 -17.75 -43.63
C PHE A 278 -8.00 -18.64 -42.77
N SER A 279 -8.41 -19.02 -41.55
CA SER A 279 -7.66 -19.85 -40.60
C SER A 279 -6.25 -19.30 -40.40
N VAL A 280 -6.13 -17.99 -40.19
CA VAL A 280 -4.83 -17.34 -39.91
C VAL A 280 -4.46 -17.62 -38.46
N HIS A 281 -3.47 -18.48 -38.25
CA HIS A 281 -2.92 -18.76 -36.94
C HIS A 281 -1.80 -17.77 -36.68
N GLY A 282 -1.97 -16.93 -35.67
CA GLY A 282 -1.00 -15.92 -35.30
C GLY A 282 -1.64 -14.53 -35.21
N ARG A 283 -0.84 -13.49 -35.38
CA ARG A 283 -1.28 -12.10 -35.19
C ARG A 283 -1.78 -11.47 -36.49
N GLY A 284 -2.93 -10.79 -36.41
CA GLY A 284 -3.42 -9.90 -37.45
C GLY A 284 -3.45 -8.47 -36.96
N SER A 285 -3.13 -7.50 -37.79
CA SER A 285 -3.25 -6.09 -37.46
C SER A 285 -3.79 -5.27 -38.65
N ALA A 286 -4.56 -4.24 -38.36
CA ALA A 286 -5.09 -3.30 -39.35
C ALA A 286 -4.98 -1.86 -38.81
N ILE A 287 -4.62 -0.95 -39.72
CA ILE A 287 -4.52 0.48 -39.41
C ILE A 287 -5.30 1.28 -40.44
N VAL A 288 -6.20 2.14 -39.97
CA VAL A 288 -6.95 3.09 -40.80
C VAL A 288 -6.47 4.51 -40.52
N MET A 289 -6.00 5.17 -41.58
CA MET A 289 -5.43 6.52 -41.46
C MET A 289 -6.09 7.47 -42.44
N ASN A 290 -6.37 8.69 -42.01
CA ASN A 290 -6.78 9.77 -42.90
C ASN A 290 -5.55 10.30 -43.64
N VAL A 291 -5.51 10.06 -44.98
CA VAL A 291 -4.35 10.41 -45.82
C VAL A 291 -4.10 11.92 -45.95
N ASN A 292 -5.11 12.74 -45.67
CA ASN A 292 -4.97 14.21 -45.78
C ASN A 292 -4.41 14.84 -44.53
N THR A 293 -4.67 14.24 -43.36
CA THR A 293 -4.29 14.82 -42.06
C THR A 293 -3.23 13.99 -41.32
N GLY A 294 -3.02 12.74 -41.72
CA GLY A 294 -2.17 11.78 -41.01
C GLY A 294 -2.78 11.22 -39.73
N ALA A 295 -4.04 11.60 -39.41
CA ALA A 295 -4.70 11.12 -38.21
C ALA A 295 -5.02 9.62 -38.32
N ILE A 296 -4.68 8.84 -37.30
CA ILE A 296 -5.05 7.43 -37.18
C ILE A 296 -6.49 7.36 -36.66
N LEU A 297 -7.38 6.77 -37.46
CA LEU A 297 -8.81 6.64 -37.14
C LEU A 297 -9.11 5.29 -36.45
N ALA A 298 -8.34 4.25 -36.78
CA ALA A 298 -8.40 2.96 -36.10
C ALA A 298 -7.04 2.25 -36.15
N MET A 299 -6.76 1.48 -35.12
CA MET A 299 -5.58 0.62 -35.02
C MET A 299 -5.97 -0.62 -34.24
N ALA A 300 -6.17 -1.73 -34.96
CA ALA A 300 -6.62 -3.00 -34.39
C ALA A 300 -5.52 -4.06 -34.47
N SER A 301 -5.48 -4.90 -33.47
CA SER A 301 -4.67 -6.12 -33.44
C SER A 301 -5.54 -7.24 -32.90
N VAL A 302 -5.46 -8.42 -33.50
CA VAL A 302 -6.12 -9.61 -32.96
C VAL A 302 -5.20 -10.27 -31.94
N GLU A 303 -5.77 -11.00 -31.00
CA GLU A 303 -5.25 -11.38 -29.68
C GLU A 303 -5.23 -10.18 -28.75
N GLN A 304 -6.45 -9.73 -28.42
CA GLN A 304 -6.67 -8.69 -27.45
C GLN A 304 -6.70 -9.30 -26.04
N PHE A 305 -6.23 -8.53 -25.07
CA PHE A 305 -6.32 -8.87 -23.65
C PHE A 305 -7.26 -7.88 -22.96
N ASP A 306 -7.75 -8.22 -21.76
CA ASP A 306 -8.48 -7.24 -20.96
C ASP A 306 -7.48 -6.40 -20.14
N PRO A 307 -7.37 -5.08 -20.37
CA PRO A 307 -6.50 -4.22 -19.60
C PRO A 307 -6.85 -4.12 -18.10
N ASN A 308 -8.08 -4.52 -17.72
CA ASN A 308 -8.48 -4.60 -16.31
C ASN A 308 -7.87 -5.84 -15.61
N ASP A 309 -7.55 -6.89 -16.39
CA ASP A 309 -6.87 -8.10 -15.90
C ASP A 309 -5.81 -8.56 -16.93
N PRO A 310 -4.72 -7.79 -17.09
CA PRO A 310 -3.78 -7.97 -18.19
C PRO A 310 -2.94 -9.24 -18.12
N TYR A 311 -2.89 -9.88 -16.94
CA TYR A 311 -2.11 -11.10 -16.72
C TYR A 311 -2.95 -12.38 -16.82
N LYS A 312 -4.25 -12.24 -17.01
CA LYS A 312 -5.12 -13.41 -17.21
C LYS A 312 -4.90 -14.02 -18.58
N ILE A 313 -4.70 -15.33 -18.58
CA ILE A 313 -4.59 -16.10 -19.81
C ILE A 313 -6.01 -16.39 -20.33
N TYR A 314 -6.36 -15.85 -21.49
CA TYR A 314 -7.69 -15.99 -22.09
C TYR A 314 -7.82 -17.20 -23.02
N ASP A 315 -6.70 -17.85 -23.42
CA ASP A 315 -6.72 -19.07 -24.17
C ASP A 315 -7.03 -20.24 -23.24
N GLU A 316 -8.26 -20.77 -23.31
CA GLU A 316 -8.74 -21.87 -22.46
C GLU A 316 -7.84 -23.13 -22.60
N LYS A 317 -7.30 -23.38 -23.81
CA LYS A 317 -6.41 -24.50 -24.03
C LYS A 317 -5.05 -24.27 -23.40
N MET A 318 -4.51 -23.05 -23.47
CA MET A 318 -3.26 -22.68 -22.82
C MET A 318 -3.40 -22.79 -21.30
N GLN A 319 -4.49 -22.26 -20.74
CA GLN A 319 -4.77 -22.39 -19.31
C GLN A 319 -4.89 -23.85 -18.89
N ALA A 320 -5.64 -24.67 -19.65
CA ALA A 320 -5.81 -26.09 -19.35
C ALA A 320 -4.49 -26.89 -19.45
N ILE A 321 -3.55 -26.45 -20.28
CA ILE A 321 -2.20 -27.06 -20.36
C ILE A 321 -1.37 -26.62 -19.15
N LEU A 322 -1.36 -25.33 -18.81
CA LEU A 322 -0.58 -24.81 -17.69
C LEU A 322 -1.09 -25.29 -16.31
N ASP A 323 -2.37 -25.67 -16.23
CA ASP A 323 -2.96 -26.26 -15.02
C ASP A 323 -2.62 -27.77 -14.84
N LYS A 324 -1.93 -28.41 -15.81
CA LYS A 324 -1.48 -29.80 -15.64
C LYS A 324 -0.25 -29.89 -14.76
N GLU A 325 -0.21 -30.88 -13.88
CA GLU A 325 0.98 -31.17 -13.05
C GLU A 325 2.20 -31.67 -13.88
N GLU A 326 1.96 -32.30 -15.03
CA GLU A 326 2.97 -32.75 -15.98
C GLU A 326 2.54 -32.43 -17.41
N LEU A 327 3.43 -31.82 -18.19
CA LEU A 327 3.23 -31.51 -19.60
C LEU A 327 3.66 -32.70 -20.47
N ASP A 328 2.79 -33.15 -21.37
CA ASP A 328 3.14 -34.15 -22.37
C ASP A 328 3.82 -33.53 -23.61
N GLU A 329 4.39 -34.38 -24.49
CA GLU A 329 5.09 -33.89 -25.70
C GLU A 329 4.16 -33.08 -26.63
N GLU A 330 2.86 -33.40 -26.68
CA GLU A 330 1.88 -32.71 -27.52
C GLU A 330 1.57 -31.30 -26.95
N ASP A 331 1.49 -31.17 -25.63
CA ASP A 331 1.33 -29.90 -24.92
C ASP A 331 2.54 -28.98 -25.15
N VAL A 332 3.75 -29.54 -24.99
CA VAL A 332 5.01 -28.82 -25.19
C VAL A 332 5.14 -28.34 -26.64
N ASP A 333 4.83 -29.19 -27.61
CA ASP A 333 4.85 -28.81 -29.03
C ASP A 333 3.82 -27.76 -29.36
N TRP A 334 2.62 -27.85 -28.76
CA TRP A 334 1.59 -26.84 -28.93
C TRP A 334 2.01 -25.50 -28.31
N LEU A 335 2.57 -25.48 -27.09
CA LEU A 335 3.07 -24.28 -26.44
C LEU A 335 4.21 -23.65 -27.27
N LYS A 336 5.16 -24.43 -27.76
CA LYS A 336 6.26 -23.94 -28.63
C LYS A 336 5.76 -23.30 -29.91
N SER A 337 4.68 -23.83 -30.49
CA SER A 337 4.06 -23.25 -31.69
C SER A 337 3.42 -21.90 -31.45
N ARG A 338 3.08 -21.60 -30.19
CA ARG A 338 2.33 -20.39 -29.78
C ARG A 338 3.22 -19.34 -29.17
N LEU A 339 4.12 -19.72 -28.28
CA LEU A 339 4.96 -18.82 -27.47
C LEU A 339 6.40 -18.72 -27.99
N GLY A 340 6.92 -19.77 -28.60
CA GLY A 340 8.34 -19.85 -28.97
C GLY A 340 9.13 -20.82 -28.09
N GLU A 341 10.31 -21.23 -28.57
CA GLU A 341 11.12 -22.22 -27.85
C GLU A 341 11.70 -21.71 -26.54
N ASP A 342 12.12 -20.44 -26.50
CA ASP A 342 12.74 -19.82 -25.31
C ASP A 342 11.75 -19.62 -24.17
N GLU A 343 10.53 -19.10 -24.47
CA GLU A 343 9.48 -18.86 -23.47
C GLU A 343 8.92 -20.15 -22.87
N VAL A 344 8.84 -21.23 -23.70
CA VAL A 344 8.40 -22.55 -23.21
C VAL A 344 9.45 -23.21 -22.32
N ALA A 345 10.73 -22.97 -22.58
CA ALA A 345 11.80 -23.48 -21.74
C ALA A 345 11.74 -22.88 -20.32
N ASP A 346 11.41 -21.61 -20.19
CA ASP A 346 11.21 -20.94 -18.91
C ASP A 346 9.99 -21.50 -18.15
N ILE A 347 8.86 -21.74 -18.84
CA ILE A 347 7.66 -22.36 -18.25
C ILE A 347 7.94 -23.75 -17.70
N ILE A 348 8.70 -24.57 -18.46
CA ILE A 348 9.07 -25.94 -18.02
C ILE A 348 10.05 -25.93 -16.87
N ALA A 349 10.89 -24.89 -16.76
CA ALA A 349 11.85 -24.78 -15.67
C ALA A 349 11.22 -24.35 -14.33
N ASP A 350 10.07 -23.67 -14.39
CA ASP A 350 9.31 -23.20 -13.23
C ASP A 350 8.22 -24.20 -12.75
N ALA A 351 7.90 -25.23 -13.57
CA ALA A 351 6.96 -26.31 -13.24
C ALA A 351 7.69 -27.51 -12.61
#